data_95f6ac4bb1caa630b5fc837238f71a20
#
_entry.id   95f6ac4bb1caa630b5fc837238f71a20
#
_cell.length_a   1.000
_cell.length_b   1.000
_cell.length_c   1.000
_cell.angle_alpha   90.00
_cell.angle_beta   90.00
_cell.angle_gamma   90.00
#
_symmetry.space_group_name_H-M   'P 1'
#
loop_
_entity.id
_entity.type
_entity.pdbx_description
1 polymer ?
#
loop_
_entity_poly.entity_id
_entity_poly.type
_entity_poly.pdbx_seq_one_letter_code
_entity_poly.pdbx_strand_id
1 'polypeptide(L)'
;RDKNQDVLNQIKKMINKNYFQPQFHGREHINVNFWLEELKNGNQDFLNAFKRNCYAIDSNKMSKNRKNLMAALEYENDDQKRFVEESISAGHQIFKDVFGFNSTTFIAPRYVWNDQINDRLLREGITHLQTVMYQQSFKNKQYETVFHYTGQKNRKCDLKYLVRNVYFEPSYGKIDWVKNAMDKIDLAFKFKTPAIICMHRLNFVGGIDQEARGNHLNQFKILLE
;
A
#
# COMPACT_ATOMS: atom_id res chain seq x y z
N ARG A 1 13.38 -26.54 7.86
CA ARG A 1 13.53 -25.19 8.40
C ARG A 1 12.46 -24.29 7.78
N ASP A 2 11.66 -23.60 8.58
CA ASP A 2 10.59 -22.76 8.08
C ASP A 2 11.20 -21.48 7.48
N LYS A 3 11.17 -21.36 6.15
CA LYS A 3 11.71 -20.19 5.43
C LYS A 3 11.05 -18.89 5.85
N ASN A 4 9.77 -18.92 6.26
CA ASN A 4 9.05 -17.72 6.71
C ASN A 4 9.60 -17.22 8.05
N GLN A 5 9.98 -18.13 8.95
CA GLN A 5 10.61 -17.77 10.22
C GLN A 5 12.00 -17.13 10.03
N ASP A 6 12.79 -17.60 9.08
CA ASP A 6 14.09 -16.98 8.76
C ASP A 6 13.93 -15.55 8.24
N VAL A 7 12.91 -15.29 7.41
CA VAL A 7 12.58 -13.93 6.92
C VAL A 7 12.17 -13.03 8.07
N LEU A 8 11.26 -13.48 8.94
CA LEU A 8 10.80 -12.68 10.09
C LEU A 8 11.95 -12.35 11.04
N ASN A 9 12.84 -13.31 11.31
CA ASN A 9 14.03 -13.10 12.15
C ASN A 9 14.96 -12.04 11.53
N GLN A 10 15.16 -12.06 10.21
CA GLN A 10 15.95 -11.05 9.52
C GLN A 10 15.30 -9.66 9.61
N ILE A 11 13.98 -9.55 9.42
CA ILE A 11 13.23 -8.31 9.59
C ILE A 11 13.42 -7.76 11.01
N LYS A 12 13.21 -8.58 12.05
CA LYS A 12 13.41 -8.18 13.45
C LYS A 12 14.83 -7.69 13.72
N LYS A 13 15.84 -8.37 13.16
CA LYS A 13 17.23 -7.94 13.25
C LYS A 13 17.47 -6.56 12.63
N MET A 14 16.82 -6.27 11.50
CA MET A 14 16.92 -4.97 10.83
C MET A 14 16.20 -3.86 11.61
N ILE A 15 15.05 -4.18 12.22
CA ILE A 15 14.32 -3.28 13.13
C ILE A 15 15.22 -2.89 14.31
N ASN A 16 15.81 -3.87 14.98
CA ASN A 16 16.68 -3.63 16.14
C ASN A 16 17.95 -2.81 15.81
N LYS A 17 18.35 -2.79 14.53
CA LYS A 17 19.46 -1.96 14.03
C LYS A 17 19.03 -0.61 13.48
N ASN A 18 17.75 -0.27 13.55
CA ASN A 18 17.14 0.93 12.95
C ASN A 18 17.34 1.04 11.42
N TYR A 19 17.50 -0.09 10.72
CA TYR A 19 17.60 -0.13 9.26
C TYR A 19 16.27 -0.33 8.58
N PHE A 20 15.26 -0.77 9.31
CA PHE A 20 13.93 -1.07 8.78
C PHE A 20 12.85 -0.74 9.80
N GLN A 21 11.84 -0.01 9.36
CA GLN A 21 10.67 0.31 10.16
C GLN A 21 9.41 -0.18 9.43
N PRO A 22 8.82 -1.32 9.84
CA PRO A 22 7.57 -1.78 9.23
C PRO A 22 6.45 -0.78 9.51
N GLN A 23 5.54 -0.69 8.55
CA GLN A 23 4.40 0.19 8.62
C GLN A 23 3.11 -0.58 8.34
N PHE A 24 2.03 -0.21 8.99
CA PHE A 24 0.76 -0.90 8.85
C PHE A 24 0.13 -0.61 7.48
N HIS A 25 -0.27 -1.68 6.78
CA HIS A 25 -0.80 -1.63 5.42
C HIS A 25 -2.18 -2.29 5.29
N GLY A 26 -2.87 -2.53 6.41
CA GLY A 26 -4.11 -3.30 6.47
C GLY A 26 -3.86 -4.79 6.74
N ARG A 27 -4.93 -5.51 7.02
CA ARG A 27 -4.92 -6.97 7.22
C ARG A 27 -4.93 -7.70 5.88
N GLU A 28 -5.80 -7.26 4.98
CA GLU A 28 -5.94 -7.80 3.62
C GLU A 28 -5.45 -6.78 2.58
N HIS A 29 -4.98 -7.31 1.45
CA HIS A 29 -4.73 -6.53 0.24
C HIS A 29 -5.77 -6.80 -0.85
N ILE A 30 -6.78 -7.60 -0.58
CA ILE A 30 -7.92 -7.92 -1.45
C ILE A 30 -9.20 -7.38 -0.81
N ASN A 31 -10.15 -6.91 -1.61
CA ASN A 31 -11.47 -6.58 -1.14
C ASN A 31 -12.27 -7.86 -0.87
N VAL A 32 -12.29 -8.30 0.38
CA VAL A 32 -12.90 -9.56 0.80
C VAL A 32 -14.40 -9.56 0.56
N ASN A 33 -15.09 -8.45 0.84
CA ASN A 33 -16.53 -8.35 0.63
C ASN A 33 -16.88 -8.56 -0.84
N PHE A 34 -16.19 -7.88 -1.74
CA PHE A 34 -16.38 -8.03 -3.17
C PHE A 34 -16.01 -9.43 -3.68
N TRP A 35 -14.90 -9.98 -3.19
CA TRP A 35 -14.47 -11.34 -3.54
C TRP A 35 -15.53 -12.39 -3.17
N LEU A 36 -16.05 -12.34 -1.94
CA LEU A 36 -17.06 -13.27 -1.46
C LEU A 36 -18.41 -13.10 -2.16
N GLU A 37 -18.78 -11.88 -2.50
CA GLU A 37 -19.99 -11.58 -3.26
C GLU A 37 -19.95 -12.20 -4.65
N GLU A 38 -18.84 -12.00 -5.38
CA GLU A 38 -18.66 -12.58 -6.72
C GLU A 38 -18.62 -14.12 -6.71
N LEU A 39 -18.01 -14.72 -5.68
CA LEU A 39 -18.07 -16.19 -5.49
C LEU A 39 -19.50 -16.67 -5.24
N LYS A 40 -20.28 -15.98 -4.38
CA LYS A 40 -21.69 -16.31 -4.09
C LYS A 40 -22.58 -16.18 -5.33
N ASN A 41 -22.30 -15.17 -6.17
CA ASN A 41 -23.02 -14.94 -7.42
C ASN A 41 -22.62 -15.91 -8.54
N GLY A 42 -21.70 -16.84 -8.28
CA GLY A 42 -21.27 -17.85 -9.24
C GLY A 42 -20.42 -17.30 -10.39
N ASN A 43 -19.75 -16.16 -10.22
CA ASN A 43 -18.87 -15.61 -11.23
C ASN A 43 -17.74 -16.59 -11.55
N GLN A 44 -17.71 -17.09 -12.80
CA GLN A 44 -16.82 -18.19 -13.19
C GLN A 44 -15.34 -17.80 -13.14
N ASP A 45 -14.99 -16.54 -13.41
CA ASP A 45 -13.59 -16.09 -13.33
C ASP A 45 -13.11 -16.11 -11.86
N PHE A 46 -13.95 -15.69 -10.92
CA PHE A 46 -13.66 -15.76 -9.47
C PHE A 46 -13.61 -17.20 -8.96
N LEU A 47 -14.55 -18.05 -9.37
CA LEU A 47 -14.56 -19.47 -9.02
C LEU A 47 -13.31 -20.19 -9.54
N ASN A 48 -12.90 -19.90 -10.78
CA ASN A 48 -11.69 -20.47 -11.38
C ASN A 48 -10.42 -20.01 -10.67
N ALA A 49 -10.36 -18.71 -10.29
CA ALA A 49 -9.25 -18.17 -9.53
C ALA A 49 -9.17 -18.80 -8.14
N PHE A 50 -10.30 -18.92 -7.45
CA PHE A 50 -10.40 -19.56 -6.13
C PHE A 50 -9.93 -21.03 -6.17
N LYS A 51 -10.40 -21.83 -7.14
CA LYS A 51 -9.99 -23.23 -7.32
C LYS A 51 -8.50 -23.39 -7.57
N ARG A 52 -7.84 -22.37 -8.13
CA ARG A 52 -6.40 -22.35 -8.42
C ARG A 52 -5.56 -21.68 -7.32
N ASN A 53 -6.17 -21.34 -6.17
CA ASN A 53 -5.52 -20.57 -5.10
C ASN A 53 -4.90 -19.25 -5.61
N CYS A 54 -5.58 -18.58 -6.55
CA CYS A 54 -5.17 -17.34 -7.16
C CYS A 54 -6.24 -16.28 -6.94
N TYR A 55 -5.82 -15.03 -6.77
CA TYR A 55 -6.72 -13.87 -6.65
C TYR A 55 -6.53 -12.86 -7.80
N ALA A 56 -5.62 -13.12 -8.73
CA ALA A 56 -5.40 -12.23 -9.87
C ALA A 56 -6.50 -12.43 -10.92
N ILE A 57 -7.35 -11.43 -11.08
CA ILE A 57 -8.44 -11.40 -12.05
C ILE A 57 -8.26 -10.17 -12.92
N ASP A 58 -8.45 -10.33 -14.23
CA ASP A 58 -8.38 -9.24 -15.20
C ASP A 58 -9.39 -8.14 -14.83
N SER A 59 -8.95 -6.90 -14.76
CA SER A 59 -9.78 -5.74 -14.45
C SER A 59 -10.95 -5.55 -15.43
N ASN A 60 -10.80 -5.99 -16.68
CA ASN A 60 -11.86 -5.95 -17.68
C ASN A 60 -13.02 -6.91 -17.38
N LYS A 61 -12.80 -7.89 -16.51
CA LYS A 61 -13.80 -8.88 -16.07
C LYS A 61 -14.46 -8.51 -14.74
N MET A 62 -14.08 -7.40 -14.15
CA MET A 62 -14.70 -6.88 -12.94
C MET A 62 -15.97 -6.07 -13.26
N SER A 63 -16.80 -5.86 -12.25
CA SER A 63 -17.99 -5.02 -12.41
C SER A 63 -17.61 -3.59 -12.81
N LYS A 64 -18.50 -2.91 -13.55
CA LYS A 64 -18.30 -1.51 -13.96
C LYS A 64 -18.05 -0.56 -12.79
N ASN A 65 -18.58 -0.90 -11.60
CA ASN A 65 -18.51 -0.07 -10.40
C ASN A 65 -17.25 -0.36 -9.56
N ARG A 66 -16.64 -1.55 -9.70
CA ARG A 66 -15.46 -1.98 -8.95
C ARG A 66 -14.34 -2.34 -9.91
N LYS A 67 -13.41 -1.43 -10.10
CA LYS A 67 -12.30 -1.59 -11.04
C LYS A 67 -11.06 -2.22 -10.41
N ASN A 68 -11.05 -2.41 -9.08
CA ASN A 68 -9.83 -2.81 -8.39
C ASN A 68 -10.12 -3.77 -7.22
N LEU A 69 -9.97 -5.06 -7.51
CA LEU A 69 -10.09 -6.09 -6.48
C LEU A 69 -9.12 -5.91 -5.30
N MET A 70 -7.99 -5.23 -5.54
CA MET A 70 -6.95 -5.00 -4.53
C MET A 70 -7.22 -3.77 -3.65
N ALA A 71 -8.32 -3.05 -3.87
CA ALA A 71 -8.75 -1.94 -3.02
C ALA A 71 -9.53 -2.47 -1.80
N ALA A 72 -8.80 -3.02 -0.83
CA ALA A 72 -9.35 -3.75 0.31
C ALA A 72 -10.31 -2.92 1.19
N LEU A 73 -10.19 -1.59 1.16
CA LEU A 73 -10.97 -0.68 2.02
C LEU A 73 -12.19 -0.07 1.32
N GLU A 74 -12.53 -0.53 0.11
CA GLU A 74 -13.78 -0.14 -0.54
C GLU A 74 -14.97 -0.85 0.09
N TYR A 75 -16.06 -0.11 0.29
CA TYR A 75 -17.34 -0.62 0.77
C TYR A 75 -18.51 0.14 0.15
N GLU A 76 -19.69 -0.48 0.09
CA GLU A 76 -20.91 0.08 -0.52
C GLU A 76 -22.03 0.33 0.50
N ASN A 77 -21.95 -0.30 1.67
CA ASN A 77 -22.97 -0.21 2.72
C ASN A 77 -22.34 -0.29 4.12
N ASP A 78 -23.15 -0.07 5.14
CA ASP A 78 -22.70 0.00 6.53
C ASP A 78 -22.17 -1.33 7.07
N ASP A 79 -22.69 -2.47 6.62
CA ASP A 79 -22.19 -3.78 7.04
C ASP A 79 -20.78 -4.03 6.48
N GLN A 80 -20.54 -3.70 5.22
CA GLN A 80 -19.23 -3.76 4.61
C GLN A 80 -18.25 -2.75 5.25
N LYS A 81 -18.72 -1.54 5.58
CA LYS A 81 -17.94 -0.55 6.32
C LYS A 81 -17.49 -1.11 7.66
N ARG A 82 -18.41 -1.69 8.42
CA ARG A 82 -18.12 -2.31 9.72
C ARG A 82 -17.06 -3.41 9.59
N PHE A 83 -17.19 -4.28 8.59
CA PHE A 83 -16.17 -5.28 8.28
C PHE A 83 -14.79 -4.65 8.01
N VAL A 84 -14.73 -3.57 7.23
CA VAL A 84 -13.47 -2.85 6.95
C VAL A 84 -12.88 -2.27 8.24
N GLU A 85 -13.69 -1.65 9.09
CA GLU A 85 -13.25 -1.11 10.38
C GLU A 85 -12.74 -2.19 11.34
N GLU A 86 -13.41 -3.34 11.41
CA GLU A 86 -12.97 -4.51 12.19
C GLU A 86 -11.68 -5.12 11.62
N SER A 87 -11.55 -5.18 10.29
CA SER A 87 -10.35 -5.63 9.61
C SER A 87 -9.14 -4.74 9.91
N ILE A 88 -9.34 -3.41 9.97
CA ILE A 88 -8.29 -2.47 10.38
C ILE A 88 -7.82 -2.76 11.81
N SER A 89 -8.75 -2.89 12.76
CA SER A 89 -8.40 -3.16 14.15
C SER A 89 -7.71 -4.50 14.34
N ALA A 90 -8.25 -5.56 13.75
CA ALA A 90 -7.66 -6.89 13.81
C ALA A 90 -6.27 -6.91 13.15
N GLY A 91 -6.11 -6.24 12.01
CA GLY A 91 -4.84 -6.12 11.32
C GLY A 91 -3.80 -5.35 12.12
N HIS A 92 -4.19 -4.26 12.80
CA HIS A 92 -3.30 -3.48 13.65
C HIS A 92 -2.85 -4.27 14.88
N GLN A 93 -3.75 -5.08 15.47
CA GLN A 93 -3.39 -5.99 16.56
C GLN A 93 -2.39 -7.06 16.10
N ILE A 94 -2.63 -7.70 14.94
CA ILE A 94 -1.68 -8.66 14.34
C ILE A 94 -0.31 -7.99 14.09
N PHE A 95 -0.30 -6.77 13.59
CA PHE A 95 0.94 -6.00 13.39
C PHE A 95 1.71 -5.84 14.70
N LYS A 96 1.02 -5.45 15.77
CA LYS A 96 1.59 -5.31 17.11
C LYS A 96 2.15 -6.64 17.64
N ASP A 97 1.40 -7.73 17.49
CA ASP A 97 1.81 -9.06 17.96
C ASP A 97 3.06 -9.57 17.23
N VAL A 98 3.17 -9.27 15.92
CA VAL A 98 4.32 -9.68 15.10
C VAL A 98 5.57 -8.84 15.37
N PHE A 99 5.41 -7.52 15.46
CA PHE A 99 6.53 -6.57 15.51
C PHE A 99 6.82 -6.02 16.91
N GLY A 100 5.91 -6.16 17.86
CA GLY A 100 6.09 -5.72 19.25
C GLY A 100 5.82 -4.23 19.51
N PHE A 101 5.28 -3.50 18.52
CA PHE A 101 4.92 -2.09 18.67
C PHE A 101 3.69 -1.71 17.81
N ASN A 102 3.04 -0.62 18.17
CA ASN A 102 1.93 -0.07 17.36
C ASN A 102 2.48 0.78 16.22
N SER A 103 1.97 0.58 15.00
CA SER A 103 2.24 1.54 13.92
C SER A 103 1.47 2.83 14.15
N THR A 104 2.14 3.95 13.97
CA THR A 104 1.50 5.29 13.97
C THR A 104 1.21 5.78 12.56
N THR A 105 1.59 4.99 11.56
CA THR A 105 1.39 5.30 10.14
C THR A 105 0.57 4.20 9.47
N PHE A 106 -0.20 4.58 8.47
CA PHE A 106 -1.02 3.67 7.69
C PHE A 106 -0.87 3.95 6.19
N ILE A 107 -0.85 2.88 5.40
CA ILE A 107 -0.86 2.94 3.94
C ILE A 107 -2.08 2.16 3.47
N ALA A 108 -3.06 2.82 2.87
CA ALA A 108 -4.21 2.12 2.32
C ALA A 108 -3.80 1.26 1.09
N PRO A 109 -4.26 0.00 0.99
CA PRO A 109 -4.07 -0.81 -0.21
C PRO A 109 -4.52 -0.06 -1.46
N ARG A 110 -3.63 -0.01 -2.47
CA ARG A 110 -3.84 0.74 -3.73
C ARG A 110 -4.10 2.24 -3.55
N TYR A 111 -3.86 2.81 -2.36
CA TYR A 111 -4.19 4.20 -2.02
C TYR A 111 -5.67 4.54 -2.22
N VAL A 112 -6.54 3.55 -1.99
CA VAL A 112 -8.00 3.70 -2.11
C VAL A 112 -8.63 3.55 -0.73
N TRP A 113 -9.26 4.62 -0.25
CA TRP A 113 -10.06 4.60 0.98
C TRP A 113 -11.06 5.76 0.99
N ASN A 114 -12.08 5.65 1.82
CA ASN A 114 -13.04 6.72 2.11
C ASN A 114 -12.70 7.35 3.46
N ASP A 115 -12.84 8.67 3.57
CA ASP A 115 -12.53 9.43 4.79
C ASP A 115 -13.38 9.03 6.02
N GLN A 116 -14.48 8.33 5.82
CA GLN A 116 -15.32 7.81 6.91
C GLN A 116 -14.65 6.74 7.77
N ILE A 117 -13.53 6.14 7.32
CA ILE A 117 -12.75 5.20 8.16
C ILE A 117 -11.66 5.90 8.99
N ASN A 118 -11.47 7.20 8.80
CA ASN A 118 -10.41 7.94 9.48
C ASN A 118 -10.54 7.91 11.01
N ASP A 119 -11.77 7.95 11.54
CA ASP A 119 -12.01 7.85 12.98
C ASP A 119 -11.56 6.48 13.53
N ARG A 120 -11.74 5.40 12.76
CA ARG A 120 -11.21 4.10 13.15
C ARG A 120 -9.70 4.10 13.19
N LEU A 121 -9.04 4.64 12.17
CA LEU A 121 -7.57 4.74 12.13
C LEU A 121 -7.02 5.55 13.32
N LEU A 122 -7.65 6.66 13.68
CA LEU A 122 -7.27 7.44 14.85
C LEU A 122 -7.40 6.66 16.16
N ARG A 123 -8.49 5.89 16.34
CA ARG A 123 -8.68 5.04 17.53
C ARG A 123 -7.60 3.97 17.66
N GLU A 124 -7.04 3.51 16.55
CA GLU A 124 -5.90 2.59 16.53
C GLU A 124 -4.54 3.31 16.77
N GLY A 125 -4.53 4.62 16.97
CA GLY A 125 -3.32 5.41 17.19
C GLY A 125 -2.57 5.82 15.92
N ILE A 126 -3.19 5.66 14.75
CA ILE A 126 -2.63 6.16 13.50
C ILE A 126 -2.74 7.68 13.47
N THR A 127 -1.62 8.35 13.19
CA THR A 127 -1.52 9.80 13.10
C THR A 127 -1.15 10.29 11.70
N HIS A 128 -0.59 9.41 10.89
CA HIS A 128 -0.15 9.74 9.53
C HIS A 128 -0.64 8.73 8.50
N LEU A 129 -1.17 9.25 7.38
CA LEU A 129 -1.56 8.47 6.22
C LEU A 129 -0.54 8.64 5.09
N GLN A 130 0.12 7.57 4.71
CA GLN A 130 0.94 7.59 3.50
C GLN A 130 0.06 7.39 2.27
N THR A 131 0.24 8.25 1.29
CA THR A 131 -0.60 8.26 0.09
C THR A 131 0.16 8.74 -1.15
N VAL A 132 -0.54 8.80 -2.26
CA VAL A 132 -0.14 9.48 -3.49
C VAL A 132 -0.82 10.84 -3.57
N MET A 133 -0.32 11.72 -4.44
CA MET A 133 -0.84 13.08 -4.62
C MET A 133 -2.34 13.09 -5.01
N TYR A 134 -2.75 12.15 -5.85
CA TYR A 134 -4.12 12.00 -6.33
C TYR A 134 -4.71 10.68 -5.82
N GLN A 135 -5.15 10.68 -4.56
CA GLN A 135 -5.76 9.54 -3.89
C GLN A 135 -7.16 9.27 -4.48
N GLN A 136 -7.51 7.99 -4.62
CA GLN A 136 -8.85 7.61 -5.00
C GLN A 136 -9.70 7.33 -3.77
N SER A 137 -10.89 7.93 -3.71
CA SER A 137 -11.90 7.66 -2.69
C SER A 137 -13.11 7.02 -3.36
N PHE A 138 -13.55 5.87 -2.84
CA PHE A 138 -14.75 5.21 -3.33
C PHE A 138 -15.94 5.57 -2.44
N LYS A 139 -16.93 6.26 -3.01
CA LYS A 139 -18.11 6.73 -2.29
C LYS A 139 -19.32 6.74 -3.22
N ASN A 140 -20.48 6.33 -2.71
CA ASN A 140 -21.73 6.27 -3.50
C ASN A 140 -21.55 5.51 -4.83
N LYS A 141 -20.80 4.41 -4.82
CA LYS A 141 -20.47 3.58 -5.99
C LYS A 141 -19.68 4.30 -7.09
N GLN A 142 -18.99 5.37 -6.75
CA GLN A 142 -18.17 6.14 -7.68
C GLN A 142 -16.80 6.44 -7.10
N TYR A 143 -15.80 6.62 -7.98
CA TYR A 143 -14.47 7.06 -7.59
C TYR A 143 -14.39 8.59 -7.67
N GLU A 144 -13.95 9.19 -6.59
CA GLU A 144 -13.59 10.60 -6.49
C GLU A 144 -12.07 10.71 -6.32
N THR A 145 -11.46 11.68 -6.99
CA THR A 145 -10.03 11.97 -6.81
C THR A 145 -9.87 13.06 -5.75
N VAL A 146 -9.08 12.76 -4.72
CA VAL A 146 -8.77 13.69 -3.63
C VAL A 146 -7.30 14.08 -3.73
N PHE A 147 -7.02 15.38 -3.76
CA PHE A 147 -5.66 15.91 -3.81
C PHE A 147 -5.05 16.00 -2.41
N HIS A 148 -3.80 15.52 -2.29
CA HIS A 148 -3.01 15.62 -1.06
C HIS A 148 -1.60 16.16 -1.33
N TYR A 149 -1.04 16.80 -0.31
CA TYR A 149 0.38 17.19 -0.26
C TYR A 149 0.99 16.80 1.10
N THR A 150 2.29 16.62 1.14
CA THR A 150 2.99 16.23 2.37
C THR A 150 2.87 17.31 3.43
N GLY A 151 2.49 16.90 4.65
CA GLY A 151 2.25 17.78 5.78
C GLY A 151 0.83 18.37 5.85
N GLN A 152 0.00 18.13 4.83
CA GLN A 152 -1.42 18.50 4.86
C GLN A 152 -2.10 17.83 6.06
N LYS A 153 -2.83 18.62 6.84
CA LYS A 153 -3.71 18.11 7.90
C LYS A 153 -5.08 17.77 7.32
N ASN A 154 -5.68 16.70 7.81
CA ASN A 154 -7.09 16.43 7.51
C ASN A 154 -7.95 17.55 8.15
N ARG A 155 -9.02 17.97 7.44
CA ARG A 155 -9.88 19.07 7.91
C ARG A 155 -10.84 18.66 9.02
N LYS A 156 -11.09 17.35 9.18
CA LYS A 156 -12.12 16.83 10.08
C LYS A 156 -11.53 16.14 11.31
N CYS A 157 -10.26 15.75 11.26
CA CYS A 157 -9.63 14.95 12.30
C CYS A 157 -8.11 15.17 12.34
N ASP A 158 -7.44 14.73 13.41
CA ASP A 158 -5.99 14.95 13.60
C ASP A 158 -5.13 13.90 12.88
N LEU A 159 -5.34 13.78 11.56
CA LEU A 159 -4.51 12.99 10.66
C LEU A 159 -3.69 13.91 9.75
N LYS A 160 -2.45 13.50 9.47
CA LYS A 160 -1.57 14.18 8.51
C LYS A 160 -1.27 13.27 7.33
N TYR A 161 -1.06 13.87 6.17
CA TYR A 161 -0.74 13.14 4.95
C TYR A 161 0.75 13.22 4.64
N LEU A 162 1.32 12.06 4.26
CA LEU A 162 2.67 11.91 3.76
C LEU A 162 2.57 11.41 2.32
N VAL A 163 2.83 12.30 1.37
CA VAL A 163 2.70 11.98 -0.05
C VAL A 163 4.01 11.41 -0.58
N ARG A 164 3.98 10.22 -1.17
CA ARG A 164 5.10 9.65 -1.92
C ARG A 164 5.30 10.46 -3.19
N ASN A 165 6.43 11.16 -3.28
CA ASN A 165 6.70 12.15 -4.31
C ASN A 165 7.92 11.81 -5.18
N VAL A 166 8.70 10.79 -4.83
CA VAL A 166 9.84 10.30 -5.60
C VAL A 166 9.62 8.82 -5.92
N TYR A 167 9.56 8.47 -7.20
CA TYR A 167 9.43 7.08 -7.63
C TYR A 167 10.76 6.60 -8.19
N PHE A 168 11.17 5.38 -7.78
CA PHE A 168 12.35 4.70 -8.30
C PHE A 168 11.96 3.26 -8.64
N GLU A 169 11.66 3.01 -9.94
CA GLU A 169 11.09 1.75 -10.43
C GLU A 169 11.85 1.24 -11.67
N PRO A 170 13.15 0.94 -11.57
CA PRO A 170 13.97 0.57 -12.73
C PRO A 170 13.47 -0.67 -13.47
N SER A 171 12.70 -1.54 -12.85
CA SER A 171 12.07 -2.68 -13.51
C SER A 171 11.05 -2.29 -14.60
N TYR A 172 10.52 -1.07 -14.58
CA TYR A 172 9.63 -0.58 -15.63
C TYR A 172 10.35 -0.11 -16.90
N GLY A 173 11.68 -0.02 -16.86
CA GLY A 173 12.53 0.38 -18.01
C GLY A 173 12.25 1.80 -18.52
N LYS A 174 12.72 2.09 -19.72
CA LYS A 174 12.33 3.23 -20.58
C LYS A 174 12.81 4.64 -20.18
N ILE A 175 13.20 4.90 -18.94
CA ILE A 175 13.71 6.21 -18.49
C ILE A 175 14.96 6.04 -17.63
N ASP A 176 15.75 7.09 -17.50
CA ASP A 176 16.80 7.17 -16.50
C ASP A 176 16.17 7.39 -15.12
N TRP A 177 16.01 6.31 -14.37
CA TRP A 177 15.36 6.33 -13.05
C TRP A 177 16.18 7.05 -11.99
N VAL A 178 17.51 7.04 -12.10
CA VAL A 178 18.40 7.79 -11.19
C VAL A 178 18.18 9.28 -11.40
N LYS A 179 18.32 9.74 -12.63
CA LYS A 179 18.11 11.17 -12.97
C LYS A 179 16.70 11.61 -12.60
N ASN A 180 15.68 10.82 -12.93
CA ASN A 180 14.28 11.14 -12.61
C ASN A 180 14.06 11.28 -11.09
N ALA A 181 14.62 10.35 -10.30
CA ALA A 181 14.51 10.41 -8.85
C ALA A 181 15.24 11.62 -8.28
N MET A 182 16.46 11.90 -8.74
CA MET A 182 17.24 13.09 -8.32
C MET A 182 16.50 14.40 -8.62
N ASP A 183 15.96 14.56 -9.83
CA ASP A 183 15.18 15.75 -10.21
C ASP A 183 13.96 15.96 -9.26
N LYS A 184 13.34 14.85 -8.80
CA LYS A 184 12.20 14.90 -7.85
C LYS A 184 12.64 15.17 -6.41
N ILE A 185 13.80 14.66 -6.00
CA ILE A 185 14.42 14.96 -4.69
C ILE A 185 14.75 16.46 -4.61
N ASP A 186 15.43 17.00 -5.63
CA ASP A 186 15.76 18.42 -5.70
C ASP A 186 14.51 19.31 -5.66
N LEU A 187 13.46 18.90 -6.38
CA LEU A 187 12.18 19.60 -6.35
C LEU A 187 11.57 19.59 -4.95
N ALA A 188 11.56 18.44 -4.27
CA ALA A 188 11.04 18.33 -2.92
C ALA A 188 11.80 19.25 -1.95
N PHE A 189 13.13 19.27 -2.02
CA PHE A 189 13.97 20.10 -1.16
C PHE A 189 13.82 21.60 -1.48
N LYS A 190 13.66 21.97 -2.74
CA LYS A 190 13.34 23.34 -3.15
C LYS A 190 12.06 23.85 -2.49
N PHE A 191 11.05 22.97 -2.33
CA PHE A 191 9.81 23.29 -1.64
C PHE A 191 9.86 23.01 -0.12
N LYS A 192 11.03 22.70 0.43
CA LYS A 192 11.23 22.38 1.86
C LYS A 192 10.32 21.25 2.36
N THR A 193 10.06 20.26 1.49
CA THR A 193 9.30 19.06 1.81
C THR A 193 10.22 17.84 1.79
N PRO A 194 9.95 16.79 2.58
CA PRO A 194 10.74 15.58 2.53
C PRO A 194 10.59 14.88 1.17
N ALA A 195 11.69 14.31 0.67
CA ALA A 195 11.67 13.38 -0.44
C ALA A 195 11.29 11.99 0.08
N ILE A 196 10.11 11.50 -0.27
CA ILE A 196 9.61 10.19 0.13
C ILE A 196 9.72 9.25 -1.07
N ILE A 197 10.77 8.41 -1.05
CA ILE A 197 11.07 7.50 -2.15
C ILE A 197 10.12 6.30 -2.08
N CYS A 198 9.46 6.03 -3.20
CA CYS A 198 8.61 4.87 -3.42
C CYS A 198 9.28 3.91 -4.39
N MET A 199 9.46 2.66 -3.97
CA MET A 199 9.99 1.59 -4.81
C MET A 199 9.34 0.26 -4.44
N HIS A 200 9.23 -0.63 -5.41
CA HIS A 200 8.72 -1.98 -5.17
C HIS A 200 9.86 -3.00 -5.06
N ARG A 201 9.67 -4.00 -4.20
CA ARG A 201 10.65 -5.10 -4.03
C ARG A 201 10.98 -5.82 -5.35
N LEU A 202 10.07 -5.76 -6.34
CA LEU A 202 10.25 -6.36 -7.67
C LEU A 202 11.54 -5.87 -8.34
N ASN A 203 11.95 -4.64 -8.09
CA ASN A 203 13.21 -4.08 -8.61
C ASN A 203 14.45 -4.85 -8.15
N PHE A 204 14.37 -5.55 -7.01
CA PHE A 204 15.53 -6.14 -6.32
C PHE A 204 15.42 -7.65 -6.11
N VAL A 205 14.39 -8.31 -6.65
CA VAL A 205 14.21 -9.76 -6.57
C VAL A 205 14.94 -10.45 -7.71
N GLY A 206 15.93 -11.29 -7.38
CA GLY A 206 16.74 -12.02 -8.36
C GLY A 206 16.23 -13.40 -8.75
N GLY A 207 15.01 -13.77 -8.32
CA GLY A 207 14.47 -15.11 -8.61
C GLY A 207 14.04 -15.33 -10.06
N ILE A 208 13.79 -14.23 -10.79
CA ILE A 208 13.41 -14.26 -12.21
C ILE A 208 14.58 -13.82 -13.08
N ASP A 209 15.24 -12.72 -12.72
CA ASP A 209 16.32 -12.13 -13.49
C ASP A 209 17.39 -11.56 -12.53
N GLN A 210 18.53 -12.24 -12.45
CA GLN A 210 19.65 -11.86 -11.58
C GLN A 210 20.44 -10.67 -12.13
N GLU A 211 20.56 -10.56 -13.46
CA GLU A 211 21.27 -9.46 -14.11
C GLU A 211 20.51 -8.15 -13.92
N ALA A 212 19.20 -8.14 -14.20
CA ALA A 212 18.34 -6.99 -13.94
C ALA A 212 18.42 -6.55 -12.48
N ARG A 213 18.38 -7.49 -11.53
CA ARG A 213 18.60 -7.19 -10.10
C ARG A 213 19.92 -6.49 -9.83
N GLY A 214 21.02 -7.00 -10.41
CA GLY A 214 22.35 -6.40 -10.27
C GLY A 214 22.38 -4.96 -10.78
N ASN A 215 21.85 -4.72 -11.96
CA ASN A 215 21.75 -3.41 -12.59
C ASN A 215 20.89 -2.44 -11.76
N HIS A 216 19.74 -2.89 -11.24
CA HIS A 216 18.87 -2.05 -10.42
C HIS A 216 19.49 -1.70 -9.06
N LEU A 217 20.22 -2.62 -8.43
CA LEU A 217 20.96 -2.35 -7.20
C LEU A 217 22.10 -1.32 -7.44
N ASN A 218 22.80 -1.40 -8.58
CA ASN A 218 23.81 -0.40 -8.95
C ASN A 218 23.18 0.99 -9.15
N GLN A 219 22.04 1.07 -9.86
CA GLN A 219 21.31 2.33 -10.00
C GLN A 219 20.86 2.88 -8.64
N PHE A 220 20.37 2.01 -7.74
CA PHE A 220 19.97 2.42 -6.40
C PHE A 220 21.16 2.92 -5.57
N LYS A 221 22.33 2.28 -5.70
CA LYS A 221 23.56 2.75 -5.07
C LYS A 221 23.95 4.15 -5.54
N ILE A 222 23.94 4.40 -6.86
CA ILE A 222 24.22 5.73 -7.44
C ILE A 222 23.22 6.78 -6.92
N LEU A 223 21.94 6.42 -6.74
CA LEU A 223 20.94 7.34 -6.18
C LEU A 223 21.23 7.73 -4.73
N LEU A 224 21.90 6.86 -3.96
CA LEU A 224 22.20 7.09 -2.54
C LEU A 224 23.55 7.79 -2.30
N GLU A 225 24.43 7.81 -3.28
CA GLU A 225 25.73 8.52 -3.28
C GLU A 225 25.56 9.98 -3.71
#